data_1beb0c8debec3d3685f18cb38446d20d
#
_entry.id   1beb0c8debec3d3685f18cb38446d20d
#
_cell.length_a   1.000
_cell.length_b   1.000
_cell.length_c   1.000
_cell.angle_alpha   90.00
_cell.angle_beta   90.00
_cell.angle_gamma   90.00
#
_symmetry.space_group_name_H-M   'P 1'
#
loop_
_entity.id
_entity.type
_entity.pdbx_description
1 polymer ?
#
loop_
_entity_poly.entity_id
_entity_poly.type
_entity_poly.pdbx_seq_one_letter_code
_entity_poly.pdbx_strand_id
1 'polypeptide(L)'
;MQLATSYLPAGLVAGTAIAEVDTGPGGIYARLAEIGRSPAHFTEEIRVRMPTPREVDDLGLSAGTPVLDIVRTALTAAHAAVELNEMTLDGSAYVLQYDFSA
;
A
#
# COMPACT_ATOMS: atom_id res chain seq x y z
N MET A 1 10.25 -11.27 0.36
CA MET A 1 9.17 -11.05 1.33
C MET A 1 8.95 -9.56 1.52
N GLN A 2 7.73 -9.14 1.79
CA GLN A 2 7.40 -7.74 2.03
C GLN A 2 6.53 -7.62 3.28
N LEU A 3 6.58 -6.45 3.92
CA LEU A 3 5.67 -6.05 4.98
C LEU A 3 4.75 -4.99 4.38
N ALA A 4 3.45 -5.11 4.60
CA ALA A 4 2.48 -4.17 4.05
C ALA A 4 1.38 -3.86 5.06
N THR A 5 0.97 -2.60 5.14
CA THR A 5 -0.12 -2.14 5.99
C THR A 5 -0.97 -1.14 5.22
N SER A 6 -2.28 -1.36 5.24
CA SER A 6 -3.23 -0.44 4.60
C SER A 6 -3.99 0.35 5.66
N TYR A 7 -4.14 1.65 5.41
CA TYR A 7 -4.91 2.56 6.25
C TYR A 7 -6.07 3.13 5.45
N LEU A 8 -7.25 3.14 6.05
CA LEU A 8 -8.47 3.63 5.42
C LEU A 8 -9.12 4.67 6.34
N PRO A 9 -9.69 5.76 5.77
CA PRO A 9 -10.42 6.71 6.60
C PRO A 9 -11.59 6.04 7.32
N ALA A 10 -11.63 6.11 8.65
CA ALA A 10 -12.63 5.40 9.44
C ALA A 10 -14.06 5.81 9.07
N GLY A 11 -14.29 7.10 8.84
CA GLY A 11 -15.61 7.59 8.45
C GLY A 11 -16.07 7.15 7.08
N LEU A 12 -15.11 6.78 6.20
CA LEU A 12 -15.42 6.31 4.85
C LEU A 12 -15.90 4.86 4.85
N VAL A 13 -15.32 4.02 5.72
CA VAL A 13 -15.53 2.57 5.68
C VAL A 13 -16.46 2.05 6.78
N ALA A 14 -16.81 2.88 7.75
CA ALA A 14 -17.69 2.49 8.85
C ALA A 14 -19.06 2.02 8.31
N GLY A 15 -19.50 0.85 8.75
CA GLY A 15 -20.75 0.26 8.32
C GLY A 15 -20.75 -0.35 6.93
N THR A 16 -19.59 -0.38 6.25
CA THR A 16 -19.45 -1.01 4.93
C THR A 16 -18.76 -2.38 5.04
N ALA A 17 -18.73 -3.12 3.93
CA ALA A 17 -18.01 -4.39 3.85
C ALA A 17 -16.50 -4.24 4.11
N ILE A 18 -15.94 -3.06 3.89
CA ILE A 18 -14.50 -2.79 4.10
C ILE A 18 -14.15 -2.82 5.59
N ALA A 19 -15.09 -2.45 6.47
CA ALA A 19 -14.87 -2.47 7.92
C ALA A 19 -14.83 -3.89 8.49
N GLU A 20 -15.20 -4.89 7.72
CA GLU A 20 -15.16 -6.29 8.13
C GLU A 20 -13.74 -6.87 7.97
N VAL A 21 -13.47 -7.96 8.71
CA VAL A 21 -12.16 -8.64 8.64
C VAL A 21 -11.91 -9.20 7.24
N ASP A 22 -12.95 -9.69 6.57
CA ASP A 22 -12.88 -10.19 5.20
C ASP A 22 -13.64 -9.23 4.29
N THR A 23 -12.92 -8.59 3.37
CA THR A 23 -13.52 -7.65 2.43
C THR A 23 -14.24 -8.31 1.25
N GLY A 24 -14.16 -9.64 1.14
CA GLY A 24 -14.83 -10.40 0.09
C GLY A 24 -14.12 -10.34 -1.27
N PRO A 25 -14.77 -10.88 -2.32
CA PRO A 25 -14.18 -10.94 -3.65
C PRO A 25 -13.87 -9.55 -4.20
N GLY A 26 -12.72 -9.42 -4.86
CA GLY A 26 -12.26 -8.18 -5.47
C GLY A 26 -11.53 -7.26 -4.52
N GLY A 27 -11.49 -7.55 -3.20
CA GLY A 27 -10.72 -6.82 -2.22
C GLY A 27 -11.22 -5.42 -1.94
N ILE A 28 -10.33 -4.58 -1.40
CA ILE A 28 -10.65 -3.23 -0.92
C ILE A 28 -11.17 -2.33 -2.04
N TYR A 29 -10.56 -2.37 -3.22
CA TYR A 29 -10.93 -1.47 -4.32
C TYR A 29 -12.33 -1.76 -4.84
N ALA A 30 -12.73 -3.03 -4.88
CA ALA A 30 -14.10 -3.38 -5.27
C ALA A 30 -15.11 -2.84 -4.25
N ARG A 31 -14.79 -2.91 -2.95
CA ARG A 31 -15.67 -2.38 -1.90
C ARG A 31 -15.76 -0.86 -1.96
N LEU A 32 -14.66 -0.18 -2.24
CA LEU A 32 -14.66 1.28 -2.43
C LEU A 32 -15.53 1.68 -3.63
N ALA A 33 -15.52 0.90 -4.71
CA ALA A 33 -16.36 1.14 -5.87
C ALA A 33 -17.85 1.06 -5.49
N GLU A 34 -18.24 0.13 -4.63
CA GLU A 34 -19.62 -0.04 -4.19
C GLU A 34 -20.18 1.18 -3.46
N ILE A 35 -19.32 1.95 -2.79
CA ILE A 35 -19.73 3.17 -2.07
C ILE A 35 -19.41 4.45 -2.87
N GLY A 36 -19.10 4.32 -4.17
CA GLY A 36 -18.81 5.45 -5.03
C GLY A 36 -17.46 6.11 -4.76
N ARG A 37 -16.50 5.37 -4.23
CA ARG A 37 -15.17 5.87 -3.86
C ARG A 37 -14.05 5.13 -4.57
N SER A 38 -14.25 4.74 -5.83
CA SER A 38 -13.22 4.08 -6.62
C SER A 38 -11.96 4.93 -6.74
N PRO A 39 -10.78 4.33 -6.59
CA PRO A 39 -9.53 5.03 -6.88
C PRO A 39 -9.45 5.41 -8.36
N ALA A 40 -9.04 6.64 -8.63
CA ALA A 40 -8.80 7.14 -9.98
C ALA A 40 -7.36 7.61 -10.17
N HIS A 41 -6.68 7.96 -9.07
CA HIS A 41 -5.29 8.41 -9.09
C HIS A 41 -4.52 7.72 -7.99
N PHE A 42 -3.22 7.53 -8.23
CA PHE A 42 -2.30 7.01 -7.22
C PHE A 42 -1.08 7.90 -7.16
N THR A 43 -0.60 8.15 -5.94
CA THR A 43 0.73 8.72 -5.75
C THR A 43 1.59 7.69 -5.03
N GLU A 44 2.88 7.67 -5.35
CA GLU A 44 3.84 6.80 -4.66
C GLU A 44 5.05 7.60 -4.25
N GLU A 45 5.44 7.45 -3.00
CA GLU A 45 6.73 7.92 -2.51
C GLU A 45 7.60 6.70 -2.24
N ILE A 46 8.82 6.72 -2.74
CA ILE A 46 9.76 5.61 -2.61
C ILE A 46 11.01 6.14 -1.92
N ARG A 47 11.40 5.49 -0.83
CA ARG A 47 12.63 5.81 -0.10
C ARG A 47 13.47 4.57 0.08
N VAL A 48 14.77 4.75 0.06
CA VAL A 48 15.74 3.70 0.37
C VAL A 48 16.33 4.01 1.73
N ARG A 49 16.36 3.04 2.60
CA ARG A 49 16.99 3.16 3.92
C ARG A 49 17.52 1.82 4.40
N MET A 50 18.30 1.86 5.46
CA MET A 50 18.73 0.63 6.12
C MET A 50 17.60 0.11 7.01
N PRO A 51 17.46 -1.22 7.11
CA PRO A 51 16.38 -1.82 7.91
C PRO A 51 16.65 -1.68 9.42
N THR A 52 15.56 -1.72 10.18
CA THR A 52 15.65 -1.94 11.62
C THR A 52 16.00 -3.39 11.91
N PRO A 53 16.52 -3.73 13.12
CA PRO A 53 16.78 -5.12 13.48
C PRO A 53 15.57 -6.03 13.34
N ARG A 54 14.36 -5.54 13.67
CA ARG A 54 13.13 -6.30 13.52
C ARG A 54 12.83 -6.61 12.05
N GLU A 55 13.05 -5.64 11.17
CA GLU A 55 12.85 -5.83 9.74
C GLU A 55 13.84 -6.83 9.16
N VAL A 56 15.07 -6.83 9.64
CA VAL A 56 16.07 -7.85 9.24
C VAL A 56 15.55 -9.25 9.54
N ASP A 57 14.98 -9.45 10.73
CA ASP A 57 14.42 -10.74 11.13
C ASP A 57 13.16 -11.08 10.33
N ASP A 58 12.21 -10.14 10.24
CA ASP A 58 10.91 -10.38 9.61
C ASP A 58 11.03 -10.62 8.11
N LEU A 59 11.97 -9.95 7.44
CA LEU A 59 12.18 -10.06 6.00
C LEU A 59 13.29 -11.04 5.63
N GLY A 60 14.03 -11.58 6.59
CA GLY A 60 15.13 -12.49 6.33
C GLY A 60 16.29 -11.85 5.56
N LEU A 61 16.64 -10.60 5.89
CA LEU A 61 17.63 -9.84 5.14
C LEU A 61 19.05 -10.27 5.45
N SER A 62 19.89 -10.26 4.42
CA SER A 62 21.34 -10.38 4.60
C SER A 62 21.92 -9.08 5.15
N ALA A 63 23.05 -9.15 5.83
CA ALA A 63 23.72 -7.98 6.37
C ALA A 63 24.01 -6.95 5.26
N GLY A 64 23.74 -5.69 5.55
CA GLY A 64 23.98 -4.59 4.61
C GLY A 64 22.94 -4.42 3.49
N THR A 65 21.86 -5.21 3.52
CA THR A 65 20.80 -5.10 2.51
C THR A 65 19.85 -3.96 2.84
N PRO A 66 19.69 -2.96 1.96
CA PRO A 66 18.71 -1.89 2.18
C PRO A 66 17.28 -2.36 1.95
N VAL A 67 16.33 -1.62 2.49
CA VAL A 67 14.92 -1.80 2.20
C VAL A 67 14.40 -0.64 1.37
N LEU A 68 13.33 -0.90 0.62
CA LEU A 68 12.55 0.11 -0.09
C LEU A 68 11.28 0.35 0.71
N ASP A 69 11.05 1.59 1.13
CA ASP A 69 9.80 2.01 1.72
C ASP A 69 8.96 2.65 0.63
N ILE A 70 7.78 2.13 0.39
CA ILE A 70 6.85 2.66 -0.59
C ILE A 70 5.58 3.07 0.14
N VAL A 71 5.19 4.34 -0.01
CA VAL A 71 3.91 4.84 0.48
C VAL A 71 3.06 5.17 -0.73
N ARG A 72 2.01 4.38 -0.95
CA ARG A 72 1.07 4.58 -2.04
C ARG A 72 -0.23 5.13 -1.49
N THR A 73 -0.68 6.26 -2.04
CA THR A 73 -1.97 6.85 -1.70
C THR A 73 -2.91 6.70 -2.88
N ALA A 74 -4.08 6.12 -2.64
CA ALA A 74 -5.15 6.01 -3.63
C ALA A 74 -6.12 7.17 -3.43
N LEU A 75 -6.44 7.87 -4.52
CA LEU A 75 -7.32 9.04 -4.50
C LEU A 75 -8.45 8.84 -5.50
N THR A 76 -9.63 9.38 -5.16
CA THR A 76 -10.77 9.42 -6.08
C THR A 76 -10.52 10.42 -7.21
N ALA A 77 -11.41 10.47 -8.21
CA ALA A 77 -11.34 11.45 -9.28
C ALA A 77 -11.37 12.90 -8.75
N ALA A 78 -11.97 13.12 -7.58
CA ALA A 78 -12.02 14.43 -6.90
C ALA A 78 -10.78 14.66 -6.02
N HIS A 79 -9.77 13.81 -6.09
CA HIS A 79 -8.53 13.86 -5.28
C HIS A 79 -8.75 13.69 -3.78
N ALA A 80 -9.79 12.98 -3.38
CA ALA A 80 -9.99 12.59 -1.99
C ALA A 80 -9.25 11.28 -1.71
N ALA A 81 -8.42 11.25 -0.66
CA ALA A 81 -7.68 10.05 -0.29
C ALA A 81 -8.64 9.00 0.27
N VAL A 82 -8.55 7.77 -0.24
CA VAL A 82 -9.40 6.64 0.19
C VAL A 82 -8.60 5.48 0.75
N GLU A 83 -7.31 5.42 0.49
CA GLU A 83 -6.41 4.42 1.07
C GLU A 83 -4.99 4.96 1.10
N LEU A 84 -4.25 4.60 2.14
CA LEU A 84 -2.80 4.76 2.20
C LEU A 84 -2.22 3.37 2.45
N ASN A 85 -1.30 2.93 1.61
CA ASN A 85 -0.64 1.64 1.73
C ASN A 85 0.86 1.86 1.96
N GLU A 86 1.38 1.35 3.07
CA GLU A 86 2.80 1.37 3.37
C GLU A 86 3.38 -0.01 3.12
N MET A 87 4.44 -0.07 2.32
CA MET A 87 5.14 -1.32 2.00
C MET A 87 6.61 -1.18 2.33
N THR A 88 7.18 -2.21 2.95
CA THR A 88 8.63 -2.32 3.16
C THR A 88 9.10 -3.57 2.44
N LEU A 89 10.01 -3.38 1.48
CA LEU A 89 10.48 -4.43 0.59
C LEU A 89 11.97 -4.66 0.80
N ASP A 90 12.38 -5.94 0.68
CA ASP A 90 13.79 -6.30 0.56
C ASP A 90 14.34 -5.69 -0.73
N GLY A 91 15.27 -4.73 -0.60
CA GLY A 91 15.81 -4.00 -1.75
C GLY A 91 16.61 -4.86 -2.72
N SER A 92 17.04 -6.06 -2.30
CA SER A 92 17.75 -6.97 -3.20
C SER A 92 16.83 -7.93 -3.95
N ALA A 93 15.59 -8.07 -3.53
CA ALA A 93 14.65 -9.06 -4.07
C ALA A 93 13.62 -8.48 -5.02
N TYR A 94 13.47 -7.15 -5.05
CA TYR A 94 12.41 -6.50 -5.82
C TYR A 94 12.96 -5.51 -6.81
N VAL A 95 12.33 -5.48 -7.99
CA VAL A 95 12.56 -4.46 -9.02
C VAL A 95 11.26 -3.70 -9.20
N LEU A 96 11.34 -2.38 -9.14
CA LEU A 96 10.19 -1.52 -9.41
C LEU A 96 10.24 -1.09 -10.87
N GLN A 97 9.16 -1.30 -11.57
CA GLN A 97 9.06 -0.94 -12.98
C GLN A 97 7.82 -0.08 -13.19
N TYR A 98 7.98 1.01 -13.90
CA TYR A 98 6.90 1.94 -14.21
C TYR A 98 6.79 2.12 -15.72
N ASP A 99 5.56 2.16 -16.21
CA ASP A 99 5.27 2.42 -17.60
C ASP A 99 4.26 3.57 -17.65
N PHE A 100 4.61 4.63 -18.33
CA PHE A 100 3.75 5.81 -18.45
C PHE A 100 3.97 6.48 -19.79
N SER A 101 2.92 7.17 -20.25
CA SER A 101 2.98 7.86 -21.54
C SER A 101 3.87 9.10 -21.50
N ALA A 102 4.57 9.35 -22.60
CA ALA A 102 5.39 10.56 -22.77
C ALA A 102 4.51 11.78 -23.07
#